data_5cb82f976c1a2308f78205fdfc07c176
#
_entry.id   5cb82f976c1a2308f78205fdfc07c176
#
_cell.length_a   1.000
_cell.length_b   1.000
_cell.length_c   1.000
_cell.angle_alpha   90.00
_cell.angle_beta   90.00
_cell.angle_gamma   90.00
#
_symmetry.space_group_name_H-M   'P 1'
#
loop_
_entity.id
_entity.type
_entity.pdbx_description
1 polymer ?
#
loop_
_entity_poly.entity_id
_entity_poly.type
_entity_poly.pdbx_seq_one_letter_code
_entity_poly.pdbx_strand_id
1 'polypeptide(L)'
;DPPYNLQIGKKLKRPDGSKVNGVDDKWDQFESFNDYDNFCKRWLTECKRVLKDNGCIWVIGTYHNIFRLGYHIQNIGFWILNDVIWKKNNPMPNFRGTRFTNAHETLIWASKNKNSKYTFNYQSLKCLNDDLQMRSDWTLPICNGSERIKKNGKKVHSTQKPESLMHRILLSSTNKGDFVFDPFLGT
;
A
#
# COMPACT_ATOMS: atom_id res chain seq x y z
N ASP A 1 0.32 -3.77 3.16
CA ASP A 1 0.85 -2.47 3.59
C ASP A 1 2.07 -2.68 4.49
N PRO A 2 3.23 -3.12 3.94
CA PRO A 2 4.43 -3.40 4.73
C PRO A 2 5.07 -2.09 5.24
N PRO A 3 6.01 -2.15 6.18
CA PRO A 3 6.87 -1.01 6.52
C PRO A 3 7.49 -0.37 5.28
N TYR A 4 7.53 0.96 5.23
CA TYR A 4 8.02 1.72 4.07
C TYR A 4 9.50 2.10 4.18
N ASN A 5 10.10 1.89 5.34
CA ASN A 5 11.44 2.41 5.67
C ASN A 5 11.53 3.92 5.45
N LEU A 6 10.55 4.63 6.01
CA LEU A 6 10.46 6.07 5.92
C LEU A 6 11.58 6.72 6.72
N GLN A 7 12.67 7.06 6.06
CA GLN A 7 13.80 7.78 6.67
C GLN A 7 13.46 9.27 6.86
N ILE A 8 12.38 9.54 7.60
CA ILE A 8 11.94 10.91 7.89
C ILE A 8 12.74 11.44 9.08
N GLY A 9 13.55 12.46 8.86
CA GLY A 9 14.31 13.11 9.94
C GLY A 9 13.37 13.64 11.05
N LYS A 10 13.74 13.43 12.30
CA LYS A 10 12.97 13.75 13.53
C LYS A 10 12.57 15.23 13.72
N LYS A 11 12.89 16.15 12.79
CA LYS A 11 12.71 17.60 12.94
C LYS A 11 11.94 18.23 11.77
N LEU A 12 10.80 17.65 11.37
CA LEU A 12 9.93 18.34 10.41
C LEU A 12 9.11 19.41 11.13
N LYS A 13 9.19 20.65 10.63
CA LYS A 13 8.35 21.78 11.06
C LYS A 13 7.49 22.25 9.89
N ARG A 14 6.28 22.70 10.19
CA ARG A 14 5.43 23.42 9.24
C ARG A 14 5.96 24.84 9.04
N PRO A 15 5.49 25.57 8.01
CA PRO A 15 5.86 26.96 7.79
C PRO A 15 5.55 27.89 8.99
N ASP A 16 4.52 27.55 9.79
CA ASP A 16 4.13 28.24 11.01
C ASP A 16 5.02 27.92 12.22
N GLY A 17 6.07 27.11 12.04
CA GLY A 17 7.00 26.69 13.11
C GLY A 17 6.49 25.51 13.95
N SER A 18 5.23 25.09 13.81
CA SER A 18 4.68 23.96 14.55
C SER A 18 5.34 22.63 14.13
N LYS A 19 5.50 21.70 15.08
CA LYS A 19 6.08 20.39 14.82
C LYS A 19 5.12 19.54 13.98
N VAL A 20 5.65 18.85 12.96
CA VAL A 20 4.93 17.79 12.26
C VAL A 20 5.20 16.49 12.99
N ASN A 21 4.14 15.82 13.45
CA ASN A 21 4.25 14.42 13.88
C ASN A 21 4.39 13.56 12.62
N GLY A 22 5.62 13.35 12.16
CA GLY A 22 5.96 12.38 11.14
C GLY A 22 5.82 10.95 11.67
N VAL A 23 5.84 9.99 10.76
CA VAL A 23 5.95 8.58 11.13
C VAL A 23 7.39 8.35 11.61
N ASP A 24 7.59 8.09 12.89
CA ASP A 24 8.88 7.75 13.50
C ASP A 24 8.81 6.43 14.29
N ASP A 25 7.85 5.61 13.94
CA ASP A 25 7.60 4.31 14.56
C ASP A 25 8.80 3.37 14.37
N LYS A 26 9.21 2.70 15.43
CA LYS A 26 10.39 1.79 15.41
C LYS A 26 10.25 0.64 14.42
N TRP A 27 9.02 0.18 14.17
CA TRP A 27 8.75 -0.90 13.23
C TRP A 27 8.99 -0.50 11.76
N ASP A 28 9.07 0.80 11.44
CA ASP A 28 9.36 1.33 10.10
C ASP A 28 10.82 1.81 9.95
N GLN A 29 11.71 1.43 10.84
CA GLN A 29 13.11 1.84 10.84
C GLN A 29 14.02 0.63 10.63
N PHE A 30 14.89 0.71 9.63
CA PHE A 30 15.89 -0.30 9.31
C PHE A 30 17.28 0.34 9.29
N GLU A 31 18.31 -0.39 9.73
CA GLU A 31 19.66 0.12 9.81
C GLU A 31 20.29 0.36 8.44
N SER A 32 19.92 -0.47 7.46
CA SER A 32 20.41 -0.38 6.09
C SER A 32 19.34 -0.79 5.08
N PHE A 33 19.56 -0.47 3.82
CA PHE A 33 18.75 -1.01 2.72
C PHE A 33 18.90 -2.51 2.56
N ASN A 34 20.03 -3.08 2.94
CA ASN A 34 20.23 -4.52 2.91
C ASN A 34 19.34 -5.22 3.97
N ASP A 35 19.22 -4.65 5.15
CA ASP A 35 18.32 -5.18 6.20
C ASP A 35 16.85 -5.10 5.78
N TYR A 36 16.50 -3.98 5.15
CA TYR A 36 15.16 -3.83 4.57
C TYR A 36 14.88 -4.84 3.46
N ASP A 37 15.83 -5.06 2.56
CA ASP A 37 15.72 -6.05 1.48
C ASP A 37 15.60 -7.48 2.01
N ASN A 38 16.39 -7.83 3.03
CA ASN A 38 16.31 -9.13 3.70
C ASN A 38 14.97 -9.33 4.40
N PHE A 39 14.44 -8.28 5.03
CA PHE A 39 13.10 -8.29 5.60
C PHE A 39 12.04 -8.50 4.50
N CYS A 40 12.09 -7.72 3.41
CA CYS A 40 11.15 -7.83 2.31
C CYS A 40 11.16 -9.22 1.67
N LYS A 41 12.35 -9.75 1.40
CA LYS A 41 12.51 -11.09 0.83
C LYS A 41 11.89 -12.17 1.72
N ARG A 42 12.09 -12.09 3.03
CA ARG A 42 11.55 -13.10 3.96
C ARG A 42 10.03 -13.12 3.96
N TRP A 43 9.36 -11.98 4.22
CA TRP A 43 7.91 -11.99 4.30
C TRP A 43 7.23 -12.26 2.95
N LEU A 44 7.78 -11.76 1.83
CA LEU A 44 7.26 -12.05 0.49
C LEU A 44 7.38 -13.55 0.16
N THR A 45 8.48 -14.20 0.53
CA THR A 45 8.66 -15.65 0.36
C THR A 45 7.60 -16.43 1.15
N GLU A 46 7.34 -16.05 2.40
CA GLU A 46 6.31 -16.68 3.22
C GLU A 46 4.90 -16.42 2.68
N CYS A 47 4.61 -15.21 2.22
CA CYS A 47 3.34 -14.93 1.53
C CYS A 47 3.16 -15.83 0.31
N LYS A 48 4.20 -16.02 -0.52
CA LYS A 48 4.13 -16.92 -1.67
C LYS A 48 3.90 -18.37 -1.27
N ARG A 49 4.55 -18.81 -0.19
CA ARG A 49 4.41 -20.18 0.32
C ARG A 49 2.96 -20.49 0.73
N VAL A 50 2.30 -19.57 1.45
CA VAL A 50 0.92 -19.80 1.95
C VAL A 50 -0.16 -19.45 0.92
N LEU A 51 0.16 -18.70 -0.11
CA LEU A 51 -0.78 -18.29 -1.14
C LEU A 51 -1.24 -19.52 -1.95
N LYS A 52 -2.54 -19.68 -2.15
CA LYS A 52 -3.10 -20.70 -3.06
C LYS A 52 -2.61 -20.49 -4.50
N ASP A 53 -2.65 -21.54 -5.32
CA ASP A 53 -2.17 -21.45 -6.71
C ASP A 53 -2.99 -20.49 -7.58
N ASN A 54 -4.26 -20.28 -7.24
CA ASN A 54 -5.14 -19.29 -7.86
C ASN A 54 -5.19 -17.96 -7.08
N GLY A 55 -4.36 -17.80 -6.05
CA GLY A 55 -4.32 -16.58 -5.24
C GLY A 55 -3.53 -15.46 -5.89
N CYS A 56 -3.79 -14.26 -5.42
CA CYS A 56 -3.02 -13.06 -5.79
C CYS A 56 -2.60 -12.30 -4.54
N ILE A 57 -1.61 -11.43 -4.71
CA ILE A 57 -1.10 -10.54 -3.66
C ILE A 57 -1.20 -9.09 -4.12
N TRP A 58 -1.53 -8.20 -3.18
CA TRP A 58 -1.45 -6.77 -3.35
C TRP A 58 -0.43 -6.20 -2.38
N VAL A 59 0.49 -5.40 -2.88
CA VAL A 59 1.53 -4.78 -2.07
C VAL A 59 1.57 -3.29 -2.36
N ILE A 60 1.34 -2.47 -1.33
CA ILE A 60 1.36 -1.02 -1.46
C ILE A 60 2.69 -0.44 -0.98
N GLY A 61 3.13 0.62 -1.61
CA GLY A 61 4.32 1.35 -1.23
C GLY A 61 4.39 2.75 -1.82
N THR A 62 5.39 3.50 -1.36
CA THR A 62 5.76 4.81 -1.90
C THR A 62 7.07 4.73 -2.68
N TYR A 63 7.53 5.87 -3.21
CA TYR A 63 8.83 5.97 -3.88
C TYR A 63 10.03 5.54 -2.99
N HIS A 64 9.84 5.45 -1.67
CA HIS A 64 10.90 4.97 -0.75
C HIS A 64 11.18 3.49 -0.89
N ASN A 65 10.16 2.68 -1.19
CA ASN A 65 10.27 1.22 -1.10
C ASN A 65 9.70 0.47 -2.30
N ILE A 66 8.81 1.06 -3.10
CA ILE A 66 8.06 0.31 -4.13
C ILE A 66 8.95 -0.36 -5.18
N PHE A 67 10.06 0.28 -5.57
CA PHE A 67 10.98 -0.27 -6.55
C PHE A 67 11.73 -1.49 -6.01
N ARG A 68 12.09 -1.48 -4.70
CA ARG A 68 12.68 -2.64 -4.02
C ARG A 68 11.69 -3.79 -3.88
N LEU A 69 10.45 -3.47 -3.48
CA LEU A 69 9.36 -4.45 -3.40
C LEU A 69 9.10 -5.09 -4.77
N GLY A 70 9.01 -4.30 -5.84
CA GLY A 70 8.83 -4.81 -7.20
C GLY A 70 9.98 -5.75 -7.63
N TYR A 71 11.22 -5.39 -7.34
CA TYR A 71 12.39 -6.24 -7.59
C TYR A 71 12.29 -7.58 -6.84
N HIS A 72 11.96 -7.58 -5.55
CA HIS A 72 11.83 -8.81 -4.77
C HIS A 72 10.64 -9.67 -5.21
N ILE A 73 9.49 -9.05 -5.51
CA ILE A 73 8.30 -9.74 -6.01
C ILE A 73 8.63 -10.54 -7.28
N GLN A 74 9.32 -9.93 -8.23
CA GLN A 74 9.72 -10.58 -9.47
C GLN A 74 10.75 -11.69 -9.23
N ASN A 75 11.79 -11.44 -8.43
CA ASN A 75 12.85 -12.43 -8.17
C ASN A 75 12.36 -13.66 -7.38
N ILE A 76 11.36 -13.49 -6.52
CA ILE A 76 10.71 -14.61 -5.81
C ILE A 76 9.81 -15.41 -6.77
N GLY A 77 9.54 -14.87 -7.95
CA GLY A 77 8.78 -15.52 -9.02
C GLY A 77 7.26 -15.33 -8.91
N PHE A 78 6.79 -14.26 -8.28
CA PHE A 78 5.44 -13.76 -8.52
C PHE A 78 5.32 -13.22 -9.93
N TRP A 79 4.13 -13.26 -10.50
CA TRP A 79 3.85 -12.67 -11.81
C TRP A 79 3.05 -11.38 -11.63
N ILE A 80 3.69 -10.23 -11.89
CA ILE A 80 3.04 -8.92 -11.78
C ILE A 80 1.98 -8.80 -12.89
N LEU A 81 0.76 -8.49 -12.49
CA LEU A 81 -0.40 -8.29 -13.35
C LEU A 81 -0.58 -6.83 -13.71
N ASN A 82 -0.51 -5.95 -12.71
CA ASN A 82 -0.51 -4.49 -12.86
C ASN A 82 0.28 -3.81 -11.75
N ASP A 83 0.75 -2.63 -12.04
CA ASP A 83 0.93 -1.56 -11.08
C ASP A 83 -0.33 -0.67 -11.09
N VAL A 84 -0.78 -0.28 -9.93
CA VAL A 84 -1.95 0.59 -9.75
C VAL A 84 -1.52 1.82 -8.99
N ILE A 85 -1.85 2.99 -9.52
CA ILE A 85 -1.51 4.28 -8.90
C ILE A 85 -2.71 4.79 -8.10
N TRP A 86 -2.59 4.80 -6.77
CA TRP A 86 -3.52 5.50 -5.94
C TRP A 86 -3.18 7.00 -5.90
N LYS A 87 -3.93 7.81 -6.63
CA LYS A 87 -3.83 9.27 -6.63
C LYS A 87 -4.63 9.82 -5.44
N LYS A 88 -3.94 10.54 -4.56
CA LYS A 88 -4.55 11.18 -3.40
C LYS A 88 -5.17 12.51 -3.83
N ASN A 89 -6.47 12.69 -3.64
CA ASN A 89 -7.13 13.98 -3.95
C ASN A 89 -6.82 15.08 -2.90
N ASN A 90 -6.33 14.68 -1.71
CA ASN A 90 -5.97 15.57 -0.60
C ASN A 90 -4.59 15.23 -0.01
N PRO A 91 -3.50 15.23 -0.82
CA PRO A 91 -2.17 14.84 -0.36
C PRO A 91 -1.61 15.86 0.65
N MET A 92 -0.78 15.38 1.57
CA MET A 92 -0.02 16.25 2.46
C MET A 92 1.03 17.05 1.67
N PRO A 93 1.11 18.36 1.82
CA PRO A 93 2.08 19.18 1.10
C PRO A 93 3.52 18.89 1.54
N ASN A 94 4.48 19.17 0.65
CA ASN A 94 5.88 19.23 1.04
C ASN A 94 6.13 20.56 1.75
N PHE A 95 6.21 20.54 3.08
CA PHE A 95 6.30 21.75 3.90
C PHE A 95 7.56 22.58 3.65
N ARG A 96 8.65 21.99 3.12
CA ARG A 96 9.88 22.72 2.79
C ARG A 96 9.86 23.33 1.39
N GLY A 97 8.92 22.94 0.53
CA GLY A 97 8.85 23.42 -0.86
C GLY A 97 10.06 23.03 -1.72
N THR A 98 10.81 21.99 -1.32
CA THR A 98 12.08 21.59 -1.98
C THR A 98 11.92 20.44 -2.97
N ARG A 99 10.74 19.87 -3.08
CA ARG A 99 10.36 18.78 -4.00
C ARG A 99 8.86 18.73 -4.18
N PHE A 100 8.41 17.93 -5.13
CA PHE A 100 6.98 17.75 -5.39
C PHE A 100 6.23 17.21 -4.17
N THR A 101 4.94 17.59 -4.04
CA THR A 101 4.01 16.94 -3.13
C THR A 101 3.87 15.46 -3.48
N ASN A 102 4.01 14.57 -2.50
CA ASN A 102 3.83 13.14 -2.71
C ASN A 102 2.34 12.79 -2.85
N ALA A 103 1.81 12.98 -4.05
CA ALA A 103 0.37 12.89 -4.34
C ALA A 103 -0.11 11.49 -4.71
N HIS A 104 0.75 10.46 -4.69
CA HIS A 104 0.33 9.10 -5.00
C HIS A 104 1.10 8.04 -4.21
N GLU A 105 0.53 6.87 -4.14
CA GLU A 105 1.20 5.63 -3.77
C GLU A 105 0.97 4.59 -4.86
N THR A 106 1.86 3.62 -4.95
CA THR A 106 1.78 2.56 -5.96
C THR A 106 1.42 1.25 -5.28
N LEU A 107 0.47 0.52 -5.88
CA LEU A 107 0.15 -0.84 -5.51
C LEU A 107 0.66 -1.78 -6.60
N ILE A 108 1.34 -2.84 -6.21
CA ILE A 108 1.70 -3.94 -7.12
C ILE A 108 0.68 -5.03 -6.91
N TRP A 109 -0.02 -5.41 -7.98
CA TRP A 109 -0.89 -6.57 -8.02
C TRP A 109 -0.20 -7.71 -8.77
N ALA A 110 -0.07 -8.85 -8.11
CA ALA A 110 0.63 -9.98 -8.68
C ALA A 110 -0.08 -11.31 -8.37
N SER A 111 -0.06 -12.23 -9.32
CA SER A 111 -0.44 -13.62 -9.11
C SER A 111 0.73 -14.45 -8.60
N LYS A 112 0.44 -15.62 -8.01
CA LYS A 112 1.46 -16.52 -7.46
C LYS A 112 2.54 -16.91 -8.48
N ASN A 113 2.11 -17.13 -9.73
CA ASN A 113 2.99 -17.39 -10.87
C ASN A 113 2.27 -17.03 -12.18
N LYS A 114 3.00 -17.11 -13.30
CA LYS A 114 2.50 -16.73 -14.63
C LYS A 114 1.22 -17.47 -15.07
N ASN A 115 1.05 -18.73 -14.63
CA ASN A 115 -0.05 -19.59 -15.05
C ASN A 115 -1.21 -19.63 -14.04
N SER A 116 -1.14 -18.84 -12.96
CA SER A 116 -2.20 -18.77 -11.96
C SER A 116 -3.52 -18.29 -12.55
N LYS A 117 -4.59 -18.99 -12.22
CA LYS A 117 -5.98 -18.61 -12.58
C LYS A 117 -6.57 -17.75 -11.45
N TYR A 118 -6.16 -16.51 -11.38
CA TYR A 118 -6.60 -15.57 -10.35
C TYR A 118 -8.02 -15.05 -10.62
N THR A 119 -8.68 -14.56 -9.57
CA THR A 119 -9.97 -13.87 -9.66
C THR A 119 -9.76 -12.44 -10.13
N PHE A 120 -10.58 -11.99 -11.11
CA PHE A 120 -10.72 -10.60 -11.48
C PHE A 120 -12.18 -10.28 -11.81
N ASN A 121 -12.82 -9.50 -10.97
CA ASN A 121 -14.25 -9.20 -11.04
C ASN A 121 -14.53 -8.02 -11.98
N TYR A 122 -14.31 -8.23 -13.26
CA TYR A 122 -14.39 -7.22 -14.30
C TYR A 122 -15.72 -6.45 -14.31
N GLN A 123 -16.86 -7.16 -14.24
CA GLN A 123 -18.18 -6.53 -14.29
C GLN A 123 -18.46 -5.69 -13.04
N SER A 124 -18.12 -6.18 -11.86
CA SER A 124 -18.26 -5.42 -10.62
C SER A 124 -17.45 -4.14 -10.62
N LEU A 125 -16.25 -4.17 -11.21
CA LEU A 125 -15.40 -2.99 -11.33
C LEU A 125 -15.94 -1.99 -12.36
N LYS A 126 -16.56 -2.45 -13.46
CA LYS A 126 -17.25 -1.58 -14.42
C LYS A 126 -18.38 -0.79 -13.76
N CYS A 127 -19.20 -1.44 -12.92
CA CYS A 127 -20.28 -0.77 -12.17
C CYS A 127 -19.77 0.36 -11.27
N LEU A 128 -18.51 0.31 -10.81
CA LEU A 128 -17.87 1.36 -10.02
C LEU A 128 -17.20 2.45 -10.88
N ASN A 129 -17.24 2.35 -12.20
CA ASN A 129 -16.54 3.22 -13.13
C ASN A 129 -17.40 3.58 -14.36
N ASP A 130 -18.65 3.95 -14.12
CA ASP A 130 -19.61 4.41 -15.14
C ASP A 130 -19.72 3.45 -16.34
N ASP A 131 -19.80 2.16 -16.06
CA ASP A 131 -19.79 1.07 -17.05
C ASP A 131 -18.56 1.00 -17.96
N LEU A 132 -17.50 1.71 -17.65
CA LEU A 132 -16.22 1.64 -18.34
C LEU A 132 -15.26 0.69 -17.61
N GLN A 133 -14.34 0.10 -18.34
CA GLN A 133 -13.27 -0.70 -17.74
C GLN A 133 -12.52 0.11 -16.67
N MET A 134 -12.37 -0.49 -15.47
CA MET A 134 -11.59 0.14 -14.41
C MET A 134 -10.14 0.33 -14.82
N ARG A 135 -9.66 1.55 -14.61
CA ARG A 135 -8.28 1.94 -14.93
C ARG A 135 -7.35 1.62 -13.77
N SER A 136 -6.05 1.62 -14.03
CA SER A 136 -4.99 1.44 -13.02
C SER A 136 -4.59 2.74 -12.30
N ASP A 137 -5.34 3.84 -12.47
CA ASP A 137 -5.13 5.11 -11.78
C ASP A 137 -6.37 5.49 -10.97
N TRP A 138 -6.32 5.22 -9.67
CA TRP A 138 -7.44 5.41 -8.75
C TRP A 138 -7.34 6.71 -7.98
N THR A 139 -8.30 7.62 -8.16
CA THR A 139 -8.37 8.86 -7.37
C THR A 139 -9.23 8.61 -6.13
N LEU A 140 -8.60 8.55 -4.95
CA LEU A 140 -9.23 8.29 -3.67
C LEU A 140 -8.64 9.19 -2.57
N PRO A 141 -9.41 9.57 -1.55
CA PRO A 141 -8.89 10.34 -0.42
C PRO A 141 -7.91 9.53 0.41
N ILE A 142 -7.07 10.21 1.17
CA ILE A 142 -6.36 9.59 2.30
C ILE A 142 -7.33 9.37 3.46
N CYS A 143 -7.07 8.39 4.31
CA CYS A 143 -7.84 8.20 5.54
C CYS A 143 -7.77 9.43 6.45
N ASN A 144 -8.91 10.06 6.73
CA ASN A 144 -9.02 11.25 7.56
C ASN A 144 -10.39 11.32 8.28
N GLY A 145 -10.64 12.41 9.00
CA GLY A 145 -11.94 12.68 9.64
C GLY A 145 -12.41 11.57 10.56
N SER A 146 -13.67 11.15 10.36
CA SER A 146 -14.34 10.10 11.13
C SER A 146 -13.85 8.70 10.83
N GLU A 147 -13.35 8.46 9.60
CA GLU A 147 -12.76 7.18 9.20
C GLU A 147 -11.49 6.84 10.01
N ARG A 148 -10.75 7.87 10.45
CA ARG A 148 -9.52 7.71 11.21
C ARG A 148 -9.80 7.21 12.61
N ILE A 149 -9.39 5.99 12.93
CA ILE A 149 -9.56 5.40 14.27
C ILE A 149 -8.69 6.14 15.29
N LYS A 150 -9.34 6.60 16.37
CA LYS A 150 -8.69 7.32 17.45
C LYS A 150 -9.04 6.69 18.80
N LYS A 151 -8.09 6.68 19.72
CA LYS A 151 -8.28 6.32 21.12
C LYS A 151 -7.72 7.46 22.00
N ASN A 152 -8.57 8.00 22.91
CA ASN A 152 -8.20 9.15 23.73
C ASN A 152 -7.66 10.35 22.92
N GLY A 153 -8.29 10.67 21.80
CA GLY A 153 -7.91 11.76 20.91
C GLY A 153 -6.64 11.52 20.05
N LYS A 154 -5.94 10.40 20.25
CA LYS A 154 -4.73 10.02 19.50
C LYS A 154 -5.06 8.99 18.43
N LYS A 155 -4.36 9.06 17.29
CA LYS A 155 -4.44 8.05 16.22
C LYS A 155 -4.00 6.69 16.78
N VAL A 156 -4.78 5.64 16.51
CA VAL A 156 -4.42 4.26 16.89
C VAL A 156 -3.28 3.75 16.02
N HIS A 157 -3.31 4.08 14.71
CA HIS A 157 -2.25 3.74 13.77
C HIS A 157 -1.86 4.98 12.94
N SER A 158 -0.56 5.20 12.74
CA SER A 158 -0.04 6.41 12.08
C SER A 158 -0.40 6.47 10.59
N THR A 159 -0.43 5.32 9.92
CA THR A 159 -0.56 5.17 8.45
C THR A 159 -1.80 4.40 8.00
N GLN A 160 -2.90 4.46 8.78
CA GLN A 160 -4.17 3.82 8.40
C GLN A 160 -4.56 4.16 6.95
N LYS A 161 -4.85 3.13 6.15
CA LYS A 161 -5.30 3.29 4.77
C LYS A 161 -6.82 3.53 4.72
N PRO A 162 -7.34 4.22 3.68
CA PRO A 162 -8.77 4.45 3.54
C PRO A 162 -9.52 3.17 3.18
N GLU A 163 -10.71 2.99 3.74
CA GLU A 163 -11.59 1.84 3.46
C GLU A 163 -11.93 1.72 1.99
N SER A 164 -12.11 2.85 1.30
CA SER A 164 -12.38 2.87 -0.15
C SER A 164 -11.30 2.20 -0.99
N LEU A 165 -10.03 2.29 -0.55
CA LEU A 165 -8.91 1.61 -1.20
C LEU A 165 -8.98 0.10 -0.96
N MET A 166 -9.21 -0.32 0.30
CA MET A 166 -9.33 -1.73 0.67
C MET A 166 -10.54 -2.38 0.00
N HIS A 167 -11.68 -1.69 -0.01
CA HIS A 167 -12.89 -2.15 -0.70
C HIS A 167 -12.62 -2.42 -2.18
N ARG A 168 -11.95 -1.50 -2.88
CA ARG A 168 -11.65 -1.68 -4.30
C ARG A 168 -10.69 -2.83 -4.57
N ILE A 169 -9.67 -3.03 -3.73
CA ILE A 169 -8.74 -4.16 -3.79
C ILE A 169 -9.51 -5.48 -3.62
N LEU A 170 -10.32 -5.60 -2.57
CA LEU A 170 -11.07 -6.81 -2.27
C LEU A 170 -12.10 -7.12 -3.37
N LEU A 171 -12.88 -6.11 -3.77
CA LEU A 171 -13.88 -6.29 -4.82
C LEU A 171 -13.25 -6.73 -6.15
N SER A 172 -12.04 -6.26 -6.46
CA SER A 172 -11.37 -6.61 -7.73
C SER A 172 -10.91 -8.06 -7.79
N SER A 173 -10.48 -8.64 -6.69
CA SER A 173 -9.65 -9.86 -6.70
C SER A 173 -10.08 -10.96 -5.73
N THR A 174 -11.27 -10.83 -5.12
CA THR A 174 -11.85 -11.85 -4.23
C THR A 174 -13.32 -12.12 -4.52
N ASN A 175 -13.80 -13.30 -4.20
CA ASN A 175 -15.21 -13.68 -4.18
C ASN A 175 -15.69 -13.84 -2.74
N LYS A 176 -17.01 -13.82 -2.55
CA LYS A 176 -17.61 -14.09 -1.24
C LYS A 176 -17.17 -15.47 -0.73
N GLY A 177 -16.60 -15.51 0.47
CA GLY A 177 -16.08 -16.72 1.10
C GLY A 177 -14.60 -17.00 0.86
N ASP A 178 -13.91 -16.19 0.08
CA ASP A 178 -12.46 -16.29 -0.06
C ASP A 178 -11.74 -15.87 1.22
N PHE A 179 -10.60 -16.51 1.49
CA PHE A 179 -9.73 -16.13 2.58
C PHE A 179 -8.85 -14.94 2.16
N VAL A 180 -8.85 -13.89 2.99
CA VAL A 180 -7.97 -12.74 2.88
C VAL A 180 -7.03 -12.73 4.08
N PHE A 181 -5.73 -12.60 3.82
CA PHE A 181 -4.70 -12.56 4.85
C PHE A 181 -3.87 -11.29 4.72
N ASP A 182 -3.76 -10.52 5.79
CA ASP A 182 -2.88 -9.35 5.86
C ASP A 182 -1.85 -9.55 6.98
N PRO A 183 -0.56 -9.79 6.64
CA PRO A 183 0.52 -9.94 7.62
C PRO A 183 0.91 -8.63 8.30
N PHE A 184 0.41 -7.50 7.82
CA PHE A 184 0.70 -6.16 8.33
C PHE A 184 -0.56 -5.39 8.70
N LEU A 185 -1.58 -6.11 9.18
CA LEU A 185 -2.85 -5.53 9.62
C LEU A 185 -2.61 -4.54 10.77
N GLY A 186 -2.80 -3.27 10.49
CA GLY A 186 -2.59 -2.20 11.48
C GLY A 186 -3.84 -1.94 12.31
N THR A 187 -4.92 -1.51 11.67
CA THR A 187 -6.22 -1.16 12.29
C THR A 187 -7.35 -1.40 11.34
#